data_f4da802a63921ae56370f39edc99a0ab
#
_entry.id   f4da802a63921ae56370f39edc99a0ab
#
_cell.length_a   1.000
_cell.length_b   1.000
_cell.length_c   1.000
_cell.angle_alpha   90.00
_cell.angle_beta   90.00
_cell.angle_gamma   90.00
#
_symmetry.space_group_name_H-M   'P 1'
#
loop_
_entity.id
_entity.type
_entity.pdbx_description
1 polymer ?
#
loop_
_entity_poly.entity_id
_entity_poly.type
_entity_poly.pdbx_seq_one_letter_code
_entity_poly.pdbx_strand_id
1 'polypeptide(L)'
;YILQQVIQLLIYNGCRAALPGEYTQRAFLNGKMDLSQAEAVADLIASSSAATHRLAMSQMRGGFSKELSNLRNQLLHFTSLMELELDFSDHEELEFANRDELSSLATHIEQVIAQLAHSFSVGNAIKNGIPVAIIGETNAGKSTLLNALLNEEKAIVSDIHGTTRDVIEDTINLQGVTFRFIDTAGIRQTNDTIENLGIERTFQKMDQAYVILWMIDSTDAQRRFEELKAEILPHCEGKKMIILFNKSDLLLAIQKEELSAIFADMKVEKLFISAKKRENITILEKKLVQAAALPEVNQNDIIITNVRHYEALTRALDSIHRVQEGLQLGLSGDLVSEDLRQCIHELSEIVAEGGITSEETLQNIFQNFC
;
A
#
# COMPACT_ATOMS: atom_id res chain seq x y z
N TYR A 1 9.31 -37.40 13.80
CA TYR A 1 8.77 -38.75 14.03
C TYR A 1 7.42 -38.69 14.78
N ILE A 2 7.40 -38.17 16.01
CA ILE A 2 6.19 -38.16 16.88
C ILE A 2 4.98 -37.51 16.19
N LEU A 3 5.15 -36.32 15.59
CA LEU A 3 4.08 -35.61 14.85
C LEU A 3 3.50 -36.44 13.71
N GLN A 4 4.36 -37.15 12.95
CA GLN A 4 3.90 -38.04 11.89
C GLN A 4 3.10 -39.22 12.41
N GLN A 5 3.51 -39.84 13.55
CA GLN A 5 2.76 -40.92 14.18
C GLN A 5 1.40 -40.47 14.69
N VAL A 6 1.31 -39.26 15.25
CA VAL A 6 0.03 -38.67 15.67
C VAL A 6 -0.90 -38.45 14.47
N ILE A 7 -0.38 -37.90 13.35
CA ILE A 7 -1.17 -37.72 12.13
C ILE A 7 -1.66 -39.06 11.58
N GLN A 8 -0.78 -40.09 11.52
CA GLN A 8 -1.14 -41.43 11.07
C GLN A 8 -2.24 -42.05 11.97
N LEU A 9 -2.11 -41.90 13.28
CA LEU A 9 -3.12 -42.37 14.23
C LEU A 9 -4.48 -41.72 14.02
N LEU A 10 -4.50 -40.40 13.79
CA LEU A 10 -5.73 -39.64 13.51
C LEU A 10 -6.38 -40.12 12.20
N ILE A 11 -5.57 -40.29 11.13
CA ILE A 11 -6.07 -40.79 9.84
C ILE A 11 -6.61 -42.24 10.00
N TYR A 12 -5.92 -43.08 10.72
CA TYR A 12 -6.38 -44.43 11.00
C TYR A 12 -7.74 -44.49 11.76
N ASN A 13 -7.99 -43.49 12.61
CA ASN A 13 -9.25 -43.31 13.32
C ASN A 13 -10.31 -42.50 12.55
N GLY A 14 -10.19 -42.37 11.22
CA GLY A 14 -11.20 -41.81 10.35
C GLY A 14 -11.09 -40.30 10.10
N CYS A 15 -10.03 -39.66 10.58
CA CYS A 15 -9.74 -38.27 10.21
C CYS A 15 -9.17 -38.20 8.78
N ARG A 16 -9.40 -37.09 8.09
CA ARG A 16 -8.71 -36.77 6.84
C ARG A 16 -7.76 -35.60 6.99
N ALA A 17 -6.81 -35.49 6.12
CA ALA A 17 -6.01 -34.27 6.03
C ALA A 17 -6.89 -33.08 5.64
N ALA A 18 -6.64 -31.94 6.27
CA ALA A 18 -7.31 -30.70 5.91
C ALA A 18 -6.84 -30.19 4.54
N LEU A 19 -7.76 -29.56 3.81
CA LEU A 19 -7.42 -28.85 2.57
C LEU A 19 -6.65 -27.56 2.90
N PRO A 20 -5.85 -27.03 1.95
CA PRO A 20 -5.21 -25.72 2.12
C PRO A 20 -6.22 -24.64 2.52
N GLY A 21 -5.92 -23.91 3.61
CA GLY A 21 -6.80 -22.86 4.14
C GLY A 21 -8.04 -23.32 4.92
N GLU A 22 -8.32 -24.63 5.02
CA GLU A 22 -9.55 -25.15 5.65
C GLU A 22 -9.69 -24.76 7.12
N TYR A 23 -8.59 -24.71 7.88
CA TYR A 23 -8.64 -24.28 9.29
C TYR A 23 -9.07 -22.81 9.41
N THR A 24 -8.52 -21.93 8.61
CA THR A 24 -8.86 -20.51 8.57
C THR A 24 -10.30 -20.30 8.11
N GLN A 25 -10.72 -21.01 7.06
CA GLN A 25 -12.10 -20.98 6.57
C GLN A 25 -13.10 -21.42 7.66
N ARG A 26 -12.83 -22.51 8.35
CA ARG A 26 -13.70 -22.98 9.45
C ARG A 26 -13.70 -22.01 10.62
N ALA A 27 -12.57 -21.40 10.95
CA ALA A 27 -12.50 -20.41 12.01
C ALA A 27 -13.37 -19.19 11.67
N PHE A 28 -13.30 -18.70 10.43
CA PHE A 28 -14.17 -17.62 9.94
C PHE A 28 -15.65 -18.02 10.00
N LEU A 29 -16.03 -19.16 9.43
CA LEU A 29 -17.44 -19.64 9.44
C LEU A 29 -18.00 -19.88 10.84
N ASN A 30 -17.16 -20.18 11.83
CA ASN A 30 -17.55 -20.36 13.23
C ASN A 30 -17.39 -19.07 14.07
N GLY A 31 -17.20 -17.91 13.45
CA GLY A 31 -17.07 -16.61 14.13
C GLY A 31 -15.88 -16.50 15.09
N LYS A 32 -14.80 -17.28 14.84
CA LYS A 32 -13.57 -17.21 15.65
C LYS A 32 -12.61 -16.13 15.17
N MET A 33 -12.80 -15.67 13.95
CA MET A 33 -12.10 -14.54 13.29
C MET A 33 -12.99 -13.96 12.22
N ASP A 34 -12.81 -12.70 11.91
CA ASP A 34 -13.44 -12.04 10.76
C ASP A 34 -12.65 -12.25 9.47
N LEU A 35 -13.16 -11.70 8.35
CA LEU A 35 -12.54 -11.88 7.05
C LEU A 35 -11.17 -11.19 6.97
N SER A 36 -11.00 -10.00 7.56
CA SER A 36 -9.72 -9.28 7.55
C SER A 36 -8.63 -10.03 8.33
N GLN A 37 -8.99 -10.67 9.45
CA GLN A 37 -8.10 -11.53 10.20
C GLN A 37 -7.74 -12.81 9.44
N ALA A 38 -8.70 -13.41 8.72
CA ALA A 38 -8.47 -14.57 7.88
C ALA A 38 -7.50 -14.27 6.72
N GLU A 39 -7.63 -13.10 6.09
CA GLU A 39 -6.69 -12.61 5.08
C GLU A 39 -5.29 -12.37 5.68
N ALA A 40 -5.22 -11.83 6.91
CA ALA A 40 -3.96 -11.62 7.61
C ALA A 40 -3.19 -12.93 7.92
N VAL A 41 -3.88 -14.06 8.08
CA VAL A 41 -3.23 -15.39 8.22
C VAL A 41 -2.47 -15.74 6.93
N ALA A 42 -3.07 -15.49 5.76
CA ALA A 42 -2.40 -15.73 4.47
C ALA A 42 -1.18 -14.79 4.31
N ASP A 43 -1.33 -13.52 4.68
CA ASP A 43 -0.25 -12.54 4.65
C ASP A 43 0.90 -12.92 5.59
N LEU A 44 0.58 -13.47 6.76
CA LEU A 44 1.59 -13.97 7.71
C LEU A 44 2.40 -15.13 7.14
N ILE A 45 1.74 -16.07 6.47
CA ILE A 45 2.40 -17.22 5.81
C ILE A 45 3.30 -16.74 4.66
N ALA A 46 2.84 -15.77 3.88
CA ALA A 46 3.56 -15.19 2.74
C ALA A 46 4.64 -14.18 3.14
N SER A 47 4.73 -13.81 4.43
CA SER A 47 5.66 -12.77 4.88
C SER A 47 7.12 -13.14 4.65
N SER A 48 7.85 -12.31 3.91
CA SER A 48 9.26 -12.50 3.56
C SER A 48 10.23 -11.56 4.28
N SER A 49 9.70 -10.62 5.09
CA SER A 49 10.50 -9.66 5.86
C SER A 49 9.98 -9.49 7.28
N ALA A 50 10.84 -8.98 8.18
CA ALA A 50 10.42 -8.68 9.55
C ALA A 50 9.33 -7.61 9.61
N ALA A 51 9.29 -6.69 8.65
CA ALA A 51 8.27 -5.65 8.56
C ALA A 51 6.92 -6.23 8.14
N THR A 52 6.87 -7.06 7.07
CA THR A 52 5.65 -7.74 6.63
C THR A 52 5.10 -8.68 7.70
N HIS A 53 5.98 -9.42 8.38
CA HIS A 53 5.58 -10.29 9.48
C HIS A 53 4.92 -9.51 10.63
N ARG A 54 5.53 -8.41 11.09
CA ARG A 54 4.94 -7.58 12.17
C ARG A 54 3.58 -7.02 11.77
N LEU A 55 3.45 -6.57 10.52
CA LEU A 55 2.21 -6.00 10.00
C LEU A 55 1.10 -7.05 9.94
N ALA A 56 1.36 -8.22 9.37
CA ALA A 56 0.41 -9.33 9.33
C ALA A 56 0.00 -9.80 10.75
N MET A 57 0.95 -9.86 11.70
CA MET A 57 0.65 -10.18 13.10
C MET A 57 -0.24 -9.14 13.77
N SER A 58 -0.05 -7.83 13.48
CA SER A 58 -0.91 -6.77 14.00
C SER A 58 -2.33 -6.90 13.48
N GLN A 59 -2.50 -7.15 12.18
CA GLN A 59 -3.81 -7.36 11.56
C GLN A 59 -4.50 -8.63 12.09
N MET A 60 -3.78 -9.75 12.21
CA MET A 60 -4.32 -11.00 12.76
C MET A 60 -4.81 -10.85 14.21
N ARG A 61 -4.21 -9.96 15.01
CA ARG A 61 -4.67 -9.64 16.37
C ARG A 61 -5.95 -8.82 16.43
N GLY A 62 -6.51 -8.40 15.27
CA GLY A 62 -7.80 -7.73 15.17
C GLY A 62 -7.76 -6.23 15.48
N GLY A 63 -6.60 -5.56 15.40
CA GLY A 63 -6.51 -4.13 15.62
C GLY A 63 -7.38 -3.34 14.63
N PHE A 64 -7.34 -3.73 13.36
CA PHE A 64 -8.14 -3.13 12.30
C PHE A 64 -9.64 -3.41 12.47
N SER A 65 -10.02 -4.65 12.75
CA SER A 65 -11.41 -5.05 12.99
C SER A 65 -12.04 -4.30 14.15
N LYS A 66 -11.25 -4.06 15.21
CA LYS A 66 -11.71 -3.27 16.36
C LYS A 66 -11.98 -1.82 15.96
N GLU A 67 -11.13 -1.20 15.14
CA GLU A 67 -11.34 0.16 14.68
C GLU A 67 -12.57 0.27 13.77
N LEU A 68 -12.77 -0.70 12.87
CA LEU A 68 -13.99 -0.77 12.05
C LEU A 68 -15.25 -0.94 12.91
N SER A 69 -15.17 -1.75 13.97
CA SER A 69 -16.28 -1.90 14.93
C SER A 69 -16.60 -0.59 15.67
N ASN A 70 -15.57 0.19 16.06
CA ASN A 70 -15.76 1.51 16.63
C ASN A 70 -16.43 2.47 15.65
N LEU A 71 -15.96 2.52 14.40
CA LEU A 71 -16.58 3.33 13.34
C LEU A 71 -18.03 2.91 13.07
N ARG A 72 -18.30 1.61 13.00
CA ARG A 72 -19.66 1.07 12.86
C ARG A 72 -20.58 1.57 13.98
N ASN A 73 -20.14 1.52 15.21
CA ASN A 73 -20.92 1.98 16.36
C ASN A 73 -21.17 3.49 16.31
N GLN A 74 -20.21 4.30 15.88
CA GLN A 74 -20.38 5.73 15.69
C GLN A 74 -21.38 6.05 14.58
N LEU A 75 -21.30 5.32 13.45
CA LEU A 75 -22.24 5.45 12.34
C LEU A 75 -23.65 4.99 12.73
N LEU A 76 -23.77 3.91 13.49
CA LEU A 76 -25.06 3.46 14.04
C LEU A 76 -25.67 4.52 14.95
N HIS A 77 -24.88 5.10 15.85
CA HIS A 77 -25.33 6.20 16.69
C HIS A 77 -25.79 7.40 15.85
N PHE A 78 -25.00 7.78 14.85
CA PHE A 78 -25.34 8.87 13.94
C PHE A 78 -26.65 8.60 13.19
N THR A 79 -26.82 7.41 12.61
CA THR A 79 -28.05 7.02 11.91
C THR A 79 -29.25 7.07 12.86
N SER A 80 -29.09 6.61 14.10
CA SER A 80 -30.15 6.65 15.11
C SER A 80 -30.58 8.09 15.45
N LEU A 81 -29.63 9.02 15.56
CA LEU A 81 -29.94 10.45 15.79
C LEU A 81 -30.70 11.05 14.61
N MET A 82 -30.31 10.71 13.38
CA MET A 82 -30.99 11.20 12.17
C MET A 82 -32.40 10.64 12.03
N GLU A 83 -32.63 9.38 12.33
CA GLU A 83 -33.97 8.77 12.33
C GLU A 83 -34.88 9.36 13.42
N LEU A 84 -34.35 9.64 14.60
CA LEU A 84 -35.10 10.35 15.64
C LEU A 84 -35.50 11.76 15.21
N GLU A 85 -34.59 12.51 14.59
CA GLU A 85 -34.89 13.83 14.06
C GLU A 85 -36.02 13.78 13.03
N LEU A 86 -36.06 12.74 12.17
CA LEU A 86 -37.11 12.53 11.16
C LEU A 86 -38.46 12.19 11.81
N ASP A 87 -38.50 11.23 12.75
CA ASP A 87 -39.73 10.77 13.37
C ASP A 87 -40.41 11.85 14.22
N PHE A 88 -39.65 12.78 14.79
CA PHE A 88 -40.14 13.83 15.65
C PHE A 88 -40.09 15.22 15.02
N SER A 89 -39.82 15.32 13.69
CA SER A 89 -39.77 16.60 12.95
C SER A 89 -41.07 17.43 13.02
N ASP A 90 -42.20 16.78 13.33
CA ASP A 90 -43.50 17.44 13.52
C ASP A 90 -43.66 18.10 14.92
N HIS A 91 -42.71 17.92 15.83
CA HIS A 91 -42.70 18.46 17.16
C HIS A 91 -41.63 19.57 17.26
N GLU A 92 -42.01 20.83 17.02
CA GLU A 92 -41.12 22.01 17.02
C GLU A 92 -40.32 22.25 18.33
N GLU A 93 -40.54 21.49 19.40
CA GLU A 93 -39.93 21.71 20.72
C GLU A 93 -38.82 20.68 21.06
N LEU A 94 -38.56 19.68 20.22
CA LEU A 94 -37.60 18.60 20.51
C LEU A 94 -36.48 18.56 19.47
N GLU A 95 -35.37 19.22 19.71
CA GLU A 95 -34.12 18.99 18.98
C GLU A 95 -33.40 17.76 19.59
N PHE A 96 -33.43 16.61 18.95
CA PHE A 96 -32.73 15.38 19.40
C PHE A 96 -31.24 15.39 19.07
N ALA A 97 -30.81 16.14 18.05
CA ALA A 97 -29.42 16.34 17.72
C ALA A 97 -29.18 17.74 17.18
N ASN A 98 -28.22 18.45 17.79
CA ASN A 98 -27.74 19.71 17.24
C ASN A 98 -26.96 19.43 15.94
N ARG A 99 -27.24 20.12 14.86
CA ARG A 99 -26.54 20.02 13.58
C ARG A 99 -25.01 20.20 13.72
N ASP A 100 -24.56 20.98 14.69
CA ASP A 100 -23.13 21.15 14.97
C ASP A 100 -22.52 19.86 15.54
N GLU A 101 -23.25 19.10 16.37
CA GLU A 101 -22.83 17.81 16.88
C GLU A 101 -22.76 16.75 15.77
N LEU A 102 -23.77 16.71 14.90
CA LEU A 102 -23.80 15.85 13.73
C LEU A 102 -22.63 16.14 12.77
N SER A 103 -22.38 17.42 12.48
CA SER A 103 -21.26 17.85 11.65
C SER A 103 -19.91 17.49 12.26
N SER A 104 -19.77 17.65 13.58
CA SER A 104 -18.55 17.27 14.31
C SER A 104 -18.32 15.77 14.27
N LEU A 105 -19.37 14.96 14.42
CA LEU A 105 -19.31 13.51 14.35
C LEU A 105 -18.95 13.04 12.92
N ALA A 106 -19.57 13.63 11.90
CA ALA A 106 -19.24 13.34 10.50
C ALA A 106 -17.77 13.67 10.17
N THR A 107 -17.28 14.80 10.68
CA THR A 107 -15.88 15.21 10.50
C THR A 107 -14.91 14.25 11.20
N HIS A 108 -15.26 13.79 12.41
CA HIS A 108 -14.43 12.80 13.11
C HIS A 108 -14.37 11.47 12.35
N ILE A 109 -15.51 10.96 11.89
CA ILE A 109 -15.61 9.72 11.11
C ILE A 109 -14.81 9.83 9.81
N GLU A 110 -14.95 10.96 9.09
CA GLU A 110 -14.20 11.25 7.87
C GLU A 110 -12.69 11.19 8.11
N GLN A 111 -12.20 11.85 9.17
CA GLN A 111 -10.77 11.85 9.52
C GLN A 111 -10.24 10.45 9.79
N VAL A 112 -10.98 9.61 10.50
CA VAL A 112 -10.56 8.22 10.79
C VAL A 112 -10.52 7.39 9.50
N ILE A 113 -11.56 7.47 8.66
CA ILE A 113 -11.59 6.76 7.38
C ILE A 113 -10.46 7.22 6.46
N ALA A 114 -10.23 8.54 6.35
CA ALA A 114 -9.16 9.13 5.55
C ALA A 114 -7.78 8.67 6.03
N GLN A 115 -7.55 8.63 7.35
CA GLN A 115 -6.30 8.16 7.93
C GLN A 115 -6.06 6.68 7.60
N LEU A 116 -7.08 5.82 7.73
CA LEU A 116 -7.00 4.41 7.36
C LEU A 116 -6.72 4.24 5.86
N ALA A 117 -7.44 4.93 4.99
CA ALA A 117 -7.21 4.89 3.54
C ALA A 117 -5.81 5.38 3.18
N HIS A 118 -5.33 6.48 3.78
CA HIS A 118 -3.98 7.00 3.54
C HIS A 118 -2.88 6.02 3.97
N SER A 119 -3.12 5.22 5.03
CA SER A 119 -2.17 4.22 5.50
C SER A 119 -1.88 3.11 4.46
N PHE A 120 -2.77 2.93 3.48
CA PHE A 120 -2.63 1.91 2.43
C PHE A 120 -1.36 2.07 1.61
N SER A 121 -0.94 3.31 1.30
CA SER A 121 0.30 3.55 0.54
C SER A 121 1.53 2.97 1.25
N VAL A 122 1.60 3.15 2.57
CA VAL A 122 2.66 2.61 3.43
C VAL A 122 2.53 1.08 3.54
N GLY A 123 1.33 0.58 3.79
CA GLY A 123 1.05 -0.84 3.93
C GLY A 123 1.35 -1.63 2.67
N ASN A 124 0.94 -1.11 1.52
CA ASN A 124 1.21 -1.70 0.21
C ASN A 124 2.72 -1.71 -0.10
N ALA A 125 3.44 -0.63 0.23
CA ALA A 125 4.89 -0.58 0.08
C ALA A 125 5.61 -1.59 0.98
N ILE A 126 5.13 -1.81 2.20
CA ILE A 126 5.69 -2.82 3.12
C ILE A 126 5.38 -4.24 2.62
N LYS A 127 4.13 -4.51 2.22
CA LYS A 127 3.66 -5.85 1.82
C LYS A 127 4.25 -6.30 0.49
N ASN A 128 4.12 -5.47 -0.55
CA ASN A 128 4.48 -5.81 -1.92
C ASN A 128 5.88 -5.33 -2.32
N GLY A 129 6.55 -4.62 -1.43
CA GLY A 129 7.84 -3.99 -1.69
C GLY A 129 7.68 -2.63 -2.39
N ILE A 130 8.68 -1.77 -2.19
CA ILE A 130 8.72 -0.44 -2.77
C ILE A 130 9.06 -0.54 -4.25
N PRO A 131 8.19 -0.07 -5.14
CA PRO A 131 8.43 -0.17 -6.57
C PRO A 131 9.54 0.80 -7.00
N VAL A 132 10.59 0.24 -7.65
CA VAL A 132 11.75 0.96 -8.15
C VAL A 132 11.83 0.79 -9.67
N ALA A 133 11.89 1.90 -10.40
CA ALA A 133 12.20 1.88 -11.82
C ALA A 133 13.67 2.25 -12.06
N ILE A 134 14.38 1.45 -12.87
CA ILE A 134 15.71 1.80 -13.37
C ILE A 134 15.54 2.26 -14.81
N ILE A 135 15.75 3.55 -15.05
CA ILE A 135 15.64 4.18 -16.37
C ILE A 135 17.00 4.67 -16.85
N GLY A 136 17.13 4.89 -18.12
CA GLY A 136 18.35 5.37 -18.76
C GLY A 136 18.55 4.71 -20.12
N GLU A 137 19.48 5.22 -20.90
CA GLU A 137 19.75 4.78 -22.26
C GLU A 137 20.27 3.34 -22.35
N THR A 138 20.29 2.82 -23.57
CA THR A 138 20.97 1.58 -23.90
C THR A 138 22.46 1.69 -23.52
N ASN A 139 23.01 0.66 -22.92
CA ASN A 139 24.40 0.60 -22.44
C ASN A 139 24.77 1.54 -21.27
N ALA A 140 23.82 2.26 -20.66
CA ALA A 140 24.08 2.99 -19.41
C ALA A 140 24.48 2.08 -18.23
N GLY A 141 24.21 0.77 -18.34
CA GLY A 141 24.62 -0.24 -17.34
C GLY A 141 23.48 -0.71 -16.44
N LYS A 142 22.23 -0.55 -16.85
CA LYS A 142 21.02 -0.93 -16.05
C LYS A 142 21.04 -2.40 -15.62
N SER A 143 21.29 -3.32 -16.55
CA SER A 143 21.36 -4.77 -16.24
C SER A 143 22.51 -5.09 -15.29
N THR A 144 23.66 -4.40 -15.45
CA THR A 144 24.82 -4.58 -14.56
C THR A 144 24.50 -4.09 -13.15
N LEU A 145 23.81 -2.95 -13.03
CA LEU A 145 23.37 -2.44 -11.73
C LEU A 145 22.37 -3.37 -11.06
N LEU A 146 21.35 -3.80 -11.80
CA LEU A 146 20.35 -4.74 -11.28
C LEU A 146 21.03 -6.02 -10.76
N ASN A 147 21.92 -6.62 -11.53
CA ASN A 147 22.67 -7.80 -11.10
C ASN A 147 23.60 -7.52 -9.89
N ALA A 148 24.16 -6.32 -9.80
CA ALA A 148 24.98 -5.93 -8.65
C ALA A 148 24.15 -5.80 -7.36
N LEU A 149 22.90 -5.33 -7.47
CA LEU A 149 21.95 -5.20 -6.36
C LEU A 149 21.35 -6.57 -5.97
N LEU A 150 21.05 -7.43 -6.94
CA LEU A 150 20.46 -8.76 -6.75
C LEU A 150 21.46 -9.81 -6.27
N ASN A 151 22.65 -9.43 -5.82
CA ASN A 151 23.68 -10.36 -5.41
C ASN A 151 23.11 -11.57 -4.65
N GLU A 152 23.59 -12.80 -4.92
CA GLU A 152 23.01 -14.11 -4.54
C GLU A 152 22.59 -14.26 -3.06
N GLU A 153 23.16 -13.48 -2.15
CA GLU A 153 22.83 -13.52 -0.72
C GLU A 153 21.63 -12.62 -0.31
N LYS A 154 21.16 -11.71 -1.19
CA LYS A 154 20.09 -10.73 -0.90
C LYS A 154 18.83 -10.95 -1.73
N ALA A 155 18.89 -11.78 -2.75
CA ALA A 155 17.75 -12.14 -3.58
C ALA A 155 16.87 -13.14 -2.83
N ILE A 156 15.69 -12.72 -2.42
CA ILE A 156 14.65 -13.65 -1.98
C ILE A 156 13.98 -14.15 -3.26
N VAL A 157 14.37 -15.32 -3.72
CA VAL A 157 13.63 -16.02 -4.78
C VAL A 157 12.33 -16.52 -4.15
N SER A 158 11.25 -15.85 -4.41
CA SER A 158 9.92 -16.33 -4.07
C SER A 158 9.54 -17.41 -5.06
N ASP A 159 9.73 -18.68 -4.71
CA ASP A 159 9.17 -19.85 -5.40
C ASP A 159 7.65 -19.97 -5.14
N ILE A 160 6.90 -18.91 -5.27
CA ILE A 160 5.45 -19.01 -5.30
C ILE A 160 5.05 -19.39 -6.73
N HIS A 161 5.05 -20.68 -6.98
CA HIS A 161 4.41 -21.28 -8.15
C HIS A 161 2.90 -21.09 -8.01
N GLY A 162 2.33 -20.21 -8.80
CA GLY A 162 0.87 -20.19 -8.93
C GLY A 162 0.20 -18.87 -9.19
N THR A 163 0.67 -18.06 -10.14
CA THR A 163 -0.25 -17.19 -10.91
C THR A 163 0.36 -16.95 -12.29
N THR A 164 -0.46 -17.21 -13.27
CA THR A 164 -0.25 -17.17 -14.70
C THR A 164 0.22 -15.78 -15.19
N ARG A 165 1.30 -15.77 -16.00
CA ARG A 165 1.63 -14.74 -17.01
C ARG A 165 1.98 -13.32 -16.59
N ASP A 166 2.32 -13.02 -15.35
CA ASP A 166 2.71 -11.67 -14.96
C ASP A 166 4.23 -11.54 -14.80
N VAL A 167 4.74 -10.44 -15.31
CA VAL A 167 6.09 -9.89 -15.36
C VAL A 167 6.96 -10.41 -14.21
N ILE A 168 8.07 -11.07 -14.53
CA ILE A 168 9.10 -11.46 -13.54
C ILE A 168 9.71 -10.17 -12.99
N GLU A 169 9.27 -9.79 -11.79
CA GLU A 169 9.83 -8.67 -11.05
C GLU A 169 10.87 -9.19 -10.05
N ASP A 170 12.02 -8.56 -10.03
CA ASP A 170 13.09 -8.91 -9.09
C ASP A 170 12.92 -8.13 -7.78
N THR A 171 13.04 -8.80 -6.66
CA THR A 171 12.95 -8.19 -5.32
C THR A 171 14.24 -8.34 -4.54
N ILE A 172 14.59 -7.31 -3.77
CA ILE A 172 15.70 -7.36 -2.81
C ILE A 172 15.25 -6.87 -1.44
N ASN A 173 15.84 -7.41 -0.38
CA ASN A 173 15.65 -6.91 0.97
C ASN A 173 16.88 -6.10 1.40
N LEU A 174 16.69 -4.82 1.68
CA LEU A 174 17.71 -3.90 2.18
C LEU A 174 17.31 -3.43 3.58
N GLN A 175 18.03 -3.84 4.59
CA GLN A 175 17.80 -3.45 6.00
C GLN A 175 16.35 -3.69 6.48
N GLY A 176 15.72 -4.78 6.03
CA GLY A 176 14.35 -5.14 6.39
C GLY A 176 13.26 -4.49 5.54
N VAL A 177 13.63 -3.67 4.55
CA VAL A 177 12.72 -3.08 3.56
C VAL A 177 12.87 -3.83 2.25
N THR A 178 11.73 -4.29 1.70
CA THR A 178 11.69 -4.95 0.40
C THR A 178 11.56 -3.92 -0.71
N PHE A 179 12.44 -3.99 -1.72
CA PHE A 179 12.36 -3.20 -2.94
C PHE A 179 12.05 -4.12 -4.11
N ARG A 180 11.15 -3.71 -4.98
CA ARG A 180 10.67 -4.43 -6.14
C ARG A 180 11.03 -3.66 -7.40
N PHE A 181 11.89 -4.24 -8.25
CA PHE A 181 12.31 -3.62 -9.49
C PHE A 181 11.30 -3.93 -10.60
N ILE A 182 10.68 -2.87 -11.13
CA ILE A 182 9.61 -2.96 -12.12
C ILE A 182 10.18 -3.34 -13.49
N ASP A 183 9.57 -4.34 -14.14
CA ASP A 183 9.86 -4.81 -15.51
C ASP A 183 11.34 -5.09 -15.77
N THR A 184 11.90 -5.97 -14.99
CA THR A 184 13.29 -6.41 -15.14
C THR A 184 13.52 -7.25 -16.40
N ALA A 185 12.47 -7.82 -17.01
CA ALA A 185 12.54 -8.57 -18.27
C ALA A 185 13.09 -7.71 -19.41
N GLY A 186 12.65 -6.45 -19.54
CA GLY A 186 13.17 -5.50 -20.53
C GLY A 186 14.61 -5.05 -20.25
N ILE A 187 15.08 -5.19 -19.01
CA ILE A 187 16.45 -4.89 -18.61
C ILE A 187 17.39 -6.07 -18.91
N ARG A 188 16.89 -7.31 -18.81
CA ARG A 188 17.66 -8.53 -19.04
C ARG A 188 17.80 -8.90 -20.53
N GLN A 189 16.83 -8.55 -21.37
CA GLN A 189 16.85 -8.79 -22.81
C GLN A 189 17.43 -7.58 -23.57
N THR A 190 18.74 -7.40 -23.48
CA THR A 190 19.46 -6.43 -24.31
C THR A 190 19.80 -7.03 -25.67
N ASN A 191 18.81 -7.18 -26.55
CA ASN A 191 19.04 -7.31 -27.98
C ASN A 191 18.16 -6.35 -28.73
N ASP A 192 18.86 -5.43 -29.38
CA ASP A 192 18.40 -4.36 -30.24
C ASP A 192 17.19 -4.69 -31.11
N THR A 193 16.27 -3.80 -31.09
CA THR A 193 15.44 -3.25 -32.16
C THR A 193 14.10 -2.85 -31.59
N ILE A 194 13.90 -1.57 -31.48
CA ILE A 194 12.62 -0.86 -31.42
C ILE A 194 12.76 0.34 -30.44
N GLU A 195 13.39 1.41 -30.91
CA GLU A 195 13.59 2.66 -30.13
C GLU A 195 12.28 3.35 -29.71
N ASN A 196 11.22 3.27 -30.50
CA ASN A 196 9.97 4.01 -30.23
C ASN A 196 9.00 3.31 -29.26
N LEU A 197 9.03 1.99 -29.14
CA LEU A 197 8.26 1.25 -28.13
C LEU A 197 8.93 1.28 -26.75
N GLY A 198 10.21 1.67 -26.68
CA GLY A 198 10.97 1.76 -25.44
C GLY A 198 10.64 2.98 -24.58
N ILE A 199 10.29 4.09 -25.20
CA ILE A 199 10.02 5.36 -24.50
C ILE A 199 8.68 5.29 -23.75
N GLU A 200 7.63 4.87 -24.41
CA GLU A 200 6.29 4.75 -23.80
C GLU A 200 6.26 3.75 -22.63
N ARG A 201 6.94 2.61 -22.78
CA ARG A 201 7.13 1.64 -21.68
C ARG A 201 7.96 2.23 -20.53
N THR A 202 8.95 3.07 -20.83
CA THR A 202 9.75 3.74 -19.80
C THR A 202 8.89 4.67 -18.96
N PHE A 203 7.99 5.44 -19.59
CA PHE A 203 7.07 6.32 -18.85
C PHE A 203 6.07 5.52 -18.02
N GLN A 204 5.49 4.45 -18.56
CA GLN A 204 4.62 3.57 -17.79
C GLN A 204 5.30 2.98 -16.54
N LYS A 205 6.59 2.60 -16.63
CA LYS A 205 7.39 2.16 -15.49
C LYS A 205 7.59 3.27 -14.47
N MET A 206 7.91 4.47 -14.97
CA MET A 206 8.07 5.62 -14.08
C MET A 206 6.79 5.94 -13.35
N ASP A 207 5.63 5.85 -14.01
CA ASP A 207 4.33 6.14 -13.40
C ASP A 207 3.99 5.18 -12.27
N GLN A 208 4.39 3.92 -12.36
CA GLN A 208 4.20 2.91 -11.33
C GLN A 208 5.25 2.94 -10.21
N ALA A 209 6.38 3.62 -10.42
CA ALA A 209 7.48 3.64 -9.47
C ALA A 209 7.25 4.65 -8.34
N TYR A 210 7.68 4.28 -7.14
CA TYR A 210 7.85 5.20 -6.02
C TYR A 210 9.26 5.82 -6.00
N VAL A 211 10.28 5.01 -6.34
CA VAL A 211 11.67 5.47 -6.49
C VAL A 211 12.09 5.30 -7.95
N ILE A 212 12.68 6.34 -8.52
CA ILE A 212 13.23 6.34 -9.87
C ILE A 212 14.74 6.43 -9.79
N LEU A 213 15.45 5.45 -10.33
CA LEU A 213 16.88 5.45 -10.51
C LEU A 213 17.18 5.84 -11.98
N TRP A 214 17.51 7.12 -12.20
CA TRP A 214 17.90 7.58 -13.53
C TRP A 214 19.39 7.39 -13.74
N MET A 215 19.72 6.39 -14.55
CA MET A 215 21.10 5.99 -14.83
C MET A 215 21.64 6.68 -16.08
N ILE A 216 22.74 7.42 -15.93
CA ILE A 216 23.42 8.17 -16.99
C ILE A 216 24.86 7.69 -17.08
N ASP A 217 25.37 7.48 -18.29
CA ASP A 217 26.80 7.24 -18.50
C ASP A 217 27.59 8.50 -18.15
N SER A 218 28.47 8.40 -17.17
CA SER A 218 29.21 9.54 -16.66
C SER A 218 30.21 10.13 -17.67
N THR A 219 30.58 9.37 -18.71
CA THR A 219 31.50 9.86 -19.75
C THR A 219 30.87 10.87 -20.72
N ASP A 220 29.52 10.94 -20.76
CA ASP A 220 28.74 11.86 -21.64
C ASP A 220 27.53 12.46 -20.89
N ALA A 221 27.64 12.60 -19.56
CA ALA A 221 26.51 12.85 -18.69
C ALA A 221 25.80 14.17 -18.96
N GLN A 222 26.54 15.25 -19.21
CA GLN A 222 25.94 16.57 -19.44
C GLN A 222 25.07 16.60 -20.68
N ARG A 223 25.56 16.07 -21.80
CA ARG A 223 24.80 16.03 -23.07
C ARG A 223 23.54 15.17 -22.90
N ARG A 224 23.68 13.97 -22.35
CA ARG A 224 22.58 13.03 -22.17
C ARG A 224 21.50 13.54 -21.25
N PHE A 225 21.92 14.22 -20.19
CA PHE A 225 20.97 14.85 -19.28
C PHE A 225 20.14 15.94 -19.98
N GLU A 226 20.82 16.85 -20.72
CA GLU A 226 20.15 17.93 -21.41
C GLU A 226 19.17 17.43 -22.49
N GLU A 227 19.51 16.35 -23.20
CA GLU A 227 18.68 15.75 -24.23
C GLU A 227 17.37 15.14 -23.61
N LEU A 228 17.44 14.53 -22.44
CA LEU A 228 16.35 13.73 -21.88
C LEU A 228 15.58 14.40 -20.73
N LYS A 229 16.13 15.45 -20.13
CA LYS A 229 15.52 16.09 -18.95
C LYS A 229 14.10 16.58 -19.18
N ALA A 230 13.80 17.13 -20.36
CA ALA A 230 12.49 17.68 -20.70
C ALA A 230 11.40 16.58 -20.76
N GLU A 231 11.79 15.35 -21.08
CA GLU A 231 10.88 14.22 -21.18
C GLU A 231 10.75 13.47 -19.84
N ILE A 232 11.84 13.34 -19.07
CA ILE A 232 11.88 12.53 -17.85
C ILE A 232 11.36 13.30 -16.63
N LEU A 233 11.75 14.57 -16.44
CA LEU A 233 11.44 15.31 -15.22
C LEU A 233 9.93 15.45 -14.94
N PRO A 234 9.04 15.67 -15.91
CA PRO A 234 7.60 15.75 -15.66
C PRO A 234 7.02 14.48 -15.03
N HIS A 235 7.53 13.30 -15.39
CA HIS A 235 7.09 12.02 -14.82
C HIS A 235 7.67 11.72 -13.44
N CYS A 236 8.55 12.59 -12.93
CA CYS A 236 9.18 12.45 -11.61
C CYS A 236 8.49 13.29 -10.52
N GLU A 237 7.49 14.11 -10.86
CA GLU A 237 6.75 14.90 -9.89
C GLU A 237 6.11 14.00 -8.81
N GLY A 238 6.30 14.38 -7.53
CA GLY A 238 5.80 13.60 -6.39
C GLY A 238 6.56 12.31 -6.08
N LYS A 239 7.57 11.93 -6.88
CA LYS A 239 8.36 10.71 -6.72
C LYS A 239 9.75 10.98 -6.17
N LYS A 240 10.39 9.96 -5.62
CA LYS A 240 11.77 10.03 -5.16
C LYS A 240 12.70 9.68 -6.32
N MET A 241 13.49 10.64 -6.79
CA MET A 241 14.45 10.43 -7.90
C MET A 241 15.89 10.46 -7.38
N ILE A 242 16.69 9.51 -7.86
CA ILE A 242 18.15 9.46 -7.65
C ILE A 242 18.81 9.39 -9.02
N ILE A 243 19.66 10.36 -9.35
CA ILE A 243 20.48 10.35 -10.56
C ILE A 243 21.76 9.57 -10.28
N LEU A 244 21.99 8.54 -11.10
CA LEU A 244 23.16 7.67 -11.00
C LEU A 244 24.11 7.92 -12.15
N PHE A 245 25.25 8.53 -11.88
CA PHE A 245 26.36 8.67 -12.83
C PHE A 245 27.18 7.38 -12.81
N ASN A 246 26.86 6.46 -13.73
CA ASN A 246 27.51 5.16 -13.83
C ASN A 246 28.83 5.24 -14.61
N LYS A 247 29.65 4.21 -14.52
CA LYS A 247 31.00 4.12 -15.10
C LYS A 247 31.94 5.18 -14.54
N SER A 248 31.75 5.59 -13.29
CA SER A 248 32.57 6.59 -12.61
C SER A 248 34.05 6.18 -12.48
N ASP A 249 34.33 4.90 -12.64
CA ASP A 249 35.70 4.34 -12.69
C ASP A 249 36.49 4.76 -13.95
N LEU A 250 35.81 5.29 -14.96
CA LEU A 250 36.42 5.85 -16.19
C LEU A 250 36.76 7.34 -16.06
N LEU A 251 36.26 8.03 -15.03
CA LEU A 251 36.49 9.46 -14.81
C LEU A 251 37.67 9.74 -13.87
N LEU A 252 38.39 10.80 -14.21
CA LEU A 252 39.36 11.40 -13.30
C LEU A 252 38.64 12.18 -12.17
N ALA A 253 39.31 12.38 -11.03
CA ALA A 253 38.76 13.11 -9.89
C ALA A 253 38.23 14.52 -10.27
N ILE A 254 39.00 15.26 -11.10
CA ILE A 254 38.64 16.60 -11.58
C ILE A 254 37.32 16.55 -12.38
N GLN A 255 37.14 15.56 -13.24
CA GLN A 255 35.91 15.41 -14.06
C GLN A 255 34.69 15.10 -13.17
N LYS A 256 34.86 14.35 -12.07
CA LYS A 256 33.80 14.12 -11.10
C LYS A 256 33.37 15.41 -10.40
N GLU A 257 34.35 16.26 -10.03
CA GLU A 257 34.09 17.57 -9.41
C GLU A 257 33.38 18.52 -10.38
N GLU A 258 33.81 18.58 -11.65
CA GLU A 258 33.17 19.38 -12.70
C GLU A 258 31.72 18.95 -12.92
N LEU A 259 31.46 17.66 -13.07
CA LEU A 259 30.09 17.13 -13.17
C LEU A 259 29.25 17.43 -11.93
N SER A 260 29.84 17.30 -10.73
CA SER A 260 29.14 17.64 -9.49
C SER A 260 28.75 19.11 -9.44
N ALA A 261 29.60 20.01 -9.95
CA ALA A 261 29.33 21.44 -10.02
C ALA A 261 28.23 21.78 -11.02
N ILE A 262 28.23 21.14 -12.21
CA ILE A 262 27.21 21.35 -13.26
C ILE A 262 25.80 21.01 -12.73
N PHE A 263 25.70 19.96 -11.92
CA PHE A 263 24.43 19.51 -11.39
C PHE A 263 24.12 20.02 -9.98
N ALA A 264 24.91 20.97 -9.44
CA ALA A 264 24.79 21.44 -8.05
C ALA A 264 23.40 22.03 -7.73
N ASP A 265 22.84 22.82 -8.66
CA ASP A 265 21.58 23.54 -8.47
C ASP A 265 20.33 22.63 -8.47
N MET A 266 20.48 21.39 -8.88
CA MET A 266 19.35 20.45 -8.86
C MET A 266 19.10 19.90 -7.46
N LYS A 267 17.88 20.08 -6.96
CA LYS A 267 17.40 19.53 -5.68
C LYS A 267 17.09 18.02 -5.74
N VAL A 268 17.91 17.25 -6.45
CA VAL A 268 17.75 15.80 -6.62
C VAL A 268 18.99 15.10 -6.09
N GLU A 269 18.80 13.95 -5.45
CA GLU A 269 19.92 13.11 -5.01
C GLU A 269 20.76 12.63 -6.18
N LYS A 270 22.06 12.68 -6.03
CA LYS A 270 23.05 12.32 -7.06
C LYS A 270 24.09 11.38 -6.48
N LEU A 271 24.50 10.39 -7.26
CA LEU A 271 25.49 9.43 -6.83
C LEU A 271 26.36 8.97 -8.02
N PHE A 272 27.67 9.02 -7.86
CA PHE A 272 28.63 8.40 -8.76
C PHE A 272 28.82 6.93 -8.37
N ILE A 273 28.60 6.03 -9.35
CA ILE A 273 28.75 4.58 -9.13
C ILE A 273 29.57 3.95 -10.24
N SER A 274 30.17 2.80 -9.95
CA SER A 274 30.57 1.86 -10.98
C SER A 274 29.86 0.53 -10.74
N ALA A 275 28.79 0.27 -11.48
CA ALA A 275 28.06 -0.98 -11.37
C ALA A 275 28.96 -2.19 -11.66
N LYS A 276 29.89 -2.06 -12.62
CA LYS A 276 30.84 -3.11 -13.02
C LYS A 276 31.85 -3.43 -11.90
N LYS A 277 32.38 -2.40 -11.24
CA LYS A 277 33.36 -2.56 -10.15
C LYS A 277 32.71 -2.63 -8.75
N ARG A 278 31.39 -2.52 -8.69
CA ARG A 278 30.61 -2.45 -7.43
C ARG A 278 31.00 -1.26 -6.52
N GLU A 279 31.52 -0.17 -7.12
CA GLU A 279 31.86 1.04 -6.36
C GLU A 279 30.59 1.81 -6.00
N ASN A 280 30.47 2.22 -4.74
CA ASN A 280 29.37 3.00 -4.18
C ASN A 280 27.98 2.31 -4.22
N ILE A 281 27.90 1.00 -4.48
CA ILE A 281 26.62 0.25 -4.46
C ILE A 281 26.03 0.24 -3.04
N THR A 282 26.84 0.04 -2.01
CA THR A 282 26.37 0.10 -0.61
C THR A 282 25.85 1.49 -0.22
N ILE A 283 26.40 2.57 -0.82
CA ILE A 283 25.87 3.92 -0.61
C ILE A 283 24.50 4.06 -1.30
N LEU A 284 24.35 3.52 -2.50
CA LEU A 284 23.06 3.47 -3.20
C LEU A 284 22.00 2.71 -2.39
N GLU A 285 22.34 1.54 -1.82
CA GLU A 285 21.47 0.77 -0.95
C GLU A 285 20.95 1.61 0.23
N LYS A 286 21.85 2.34 0.90
CA LYS A 286 21.47 3.26 2.00
C LYS A 286 20.55 4.38 1.52
N LYS A 287 20.85 4.97 0.35
CA LYS A 287 19.99 6.02 -0.23
C LYS A 287 18.63 5.50 -0.66
N LEU A 288 18.52 4.27 -1.15
CA LEU A 288 17.25 3.59 -1.42
C LEU A 288 16.43 3.46 -0.13
N VAL A 289 17.03 2.99 0.96
CA VAL A 289 16.34 2.87 2.25
C VAL A 289 15.91 4.24 2.78
N GLN A 290 16.74 5.29 2.63
CA GLN A 290 16.37 6.66 3.00
C GLN A 290 15.25 7.22 2.11
N ALA A 291 15.28 6.94 0.80
CA ALA A 291 14.24 7.38 -0.15
C ALA A 291 12.91 6.68 0.12
N ALA A 292 12.95 5.45 0.63
CA ALA A 292 11.77 4.71 1.05
C ALA A 292 10.96 5.47 2.09
N ALA A 293 11.62 6.23 2.97
CA ALA A 293 11.02 7.08 4.02
C ALA A 293 9.80 6.44 4.70
N LEU A 294 9.81 5.10 4.83
CA LEU A 294 8.72 4.41 5.52
C LEU A 294 8.75 4.86 6.99
N PRO A 295 7.62 5.33 7.52
CA PRO A 295 7.53 5.61 8.95
C PRO A 295 7.83 4.34 9.74
N GLU A 296 8.44 4.49 10.91
CA GLU A 296 8.57 3.37 11.84
C GLU A 296 7.17 2.90 12.22
N VAL A 297 6.82 1.71 11.76
CA VAL A 297 5.53 1.08 12.08
C VAL A 297 5.61 0.53 13.49
N ASN A 298 4.89 1.15 14.40
CA ASN A 298 4.72 0.66 15.76
C ASN A 298 3.73 -0.51 15.80
N GLN A 299 3.78 -1.32 16.85
CA GLN A 299 2.91 -2.50 16.98
C GLN A 299 1.41 -2.15 17.08
N ASN A 300 1.09 -0.90 17.39
CA ASN A 300 -0.28 -0.42 17.56
C ASN A 300 -0.81 0.34 16.33
N ASP A 301 0.03 0.59 15.33
CA ASP A 301 -0.39 1.31 14.13
C ASP A 301 -1.29 0.41 13.28
N ILE A 302 -2.46 0.93 12.93
CA ILE A 302 -3.40 0.25 12.04
C ILE A 302 -3.05 0.67 10.61
N ILE A 303 -2.51 -0.27 9.84
CA ILE A 303 -2.05 -0.04 8.47
C ILE A 303 -2.77 -1.01 7.54
N ILE A 304 -3.38 -0.45 6.51
CA ILE A 304 -4.11 -1.21 5.49
C ILE A 304 -3.13 -1.74 4.44
N THR A 305 -3.24 -3.02 4.10
CA THR A 305 -2.38 -3.68 3.09
C THR A 305 -3.14 -4.29 1.94
N ASN A 306 -4.45 -4.44 2.07
CA ASN A 306 -5.30 -5.08 1.09
C ASN A 306 -5.99 -4.02 0.22
N VAL A 307 -5.90 -4.17 -1.11
CA VAL A 307 -6.56 -3.28 -2.09
C VAL A 307 -8.07 -3.25 -1.89
N ARG A 308 -8.69 -4.41 -1.60
CA ARG A 308 -10.13 -4.50 -1.31
C ARG A 308 -10.55 -3.60 -0.15
N HIS A 309 -9.77 -3.59 0.94
CA HIS A 309 -10.03 -2.71 2.09
C HIS A 309 -9.86 -1.24 1.71
N TYR A 310 -8.83 -0.90 0.93
CA TYR A 310 -8.59 0.46 0.47
C TYR A 310 -9.74 0.97 -0.42
N GLU A 311 -10.21 0.15 -1.35
CA GLU A 311 -11.34 0.50 -2.22
C GLU A 311 -12.63 0.73 -1.41
N ALA A 312 -12.94 -0.14 -0.46
CA ALA A 312 -14.08 0.01 0.43
C ALA A 312 -13.99 1.29 1.29
N LEU A 313 -12.81 1.56 1.88
CA LEU A 313 -12.57 2.79 2.63
C LEU A 313 -12.69 4.05 1.75
N THR A 314 -12.25 4.00 0.51
CA THR A 314 -12.37 5.13 -0.43
C THR A 314 -13.84 5.41 -0.76
N ARG A 315 -14.63 4.37 -1.04
CA ARG A 315 -16.08 4.53 -1.28
C ARG A 315 -16.81 5.04 -0.03
N ALA A 316 -16.42 4.53 1.16
CA ALA A 316 -16.95 5.03 2.44
C ALA A 316 -16.60 6.51 2.67
N LEU A 317 -15.39 6.94 2.28
CA LEU A 317 -14.96 8.33 2.35
C LEU A 317 -15.80 9.24 1.44
N ASP A 318 -16.08 8.81 0.22
CA ASP A 318 -16.97 9.53 -0.69
C ASP A 318 -18.39 9.66 -0.12
N SER A 319 -18.90 8.62 0.55
CA SER A 319 -20.22 8.65 1.18
C SER A 319 -20.26 9.61 2.37
N ILE A 320 -19.26 9.60 3.25
CA ILE A 320 -19.23 10.52 4.39
C ILE A 320 -19.03 11.99 3.96
N HIS A 321 -18.33 12.26 2.85
CA HIS A 321 -18.25 13.59 2.28
C HIS A 321 -19.63 14.09 1.82
N ARG A 322 -20.44 13.23 1.17
CA ARG A 322 -21.82 13.59 0.80
C ARG A 322 -22.69 13.86 2.03
N VAL A 323 -22.50 13.09 3.12
CA VAL A 323 -23.15 13.39 4.43
C VAL A 323 -22.80 14.79 4.91
N GLN A 324 -21.52 15.16 4.89
CA GLN A 324 -21.07 16.50 5.32
C GLN A 324 -21.66 17.62 4.45
N GLU A 325 -21.63 17.44 3.13
CA GLU A 325 -22.24 18.39 2.18
C GLU A 325 -23.75 18.50 2.41
N GLY A 326 -24.44 17.38 2.63
CA GLY A 326 -25.87 17.35 2.94
C GLY A 326 -26.21 18.12 4.21
N LEU A 327 -25.43 17.95 5.27
CA LEU A 327 -25.58 18.69 6.53
C LEU A 327 -25.35 20.21 6.33
N GLN A 328 -24.30 20.58 5.57
CA GLN A 328 -23.98 21.99 5.29
C GLN A 328 -25.04 22.68 4.44
N LEU A 329 -25.60 21.97 3.46
CA LEU A 329 -26.67 22.48 2.59
C LEU A 329 -28.06 22.45 3.25
N GLY A 330 -28.18 21.87 4.45
CA GLY A 330 -29.43 21.75 5.17
C GLY A 330 -30.42 20.80 4.50
N LEU A 331 -29.91 19.74 3.85
CA LEU A 331 -30.75 18.71 3.26
C LEU A 331 -31.60 18.00 4.32
N SER A 332 -32.69 17.40 3.87
CA SER A 332 -33.56 16.60 4.74
C SER A 332 -32.83 15.36 5.29
N GLY A 333 -33.20 14.96 6.51
CA GLY A 333 -32.53 13.87 7.24
C GLY A 333 -32.62 12.54 6.53
N ASP A 334 -33.66 12.28 5.72
CA ASP A 334 -33.82 11.06 4.91
C ASP A 334 -32.72 10.92 3.84
N LEU A 335 -32.35 12.01 3.17
CA LEU A 335 -31.25 12.00 2.19
C LEU A 335 -29.88 11.76 2.85
N VAL A 336 -29.64 12.44 3.98
CA VAL A 336 -28.39 12.25 4.76
C VAL A 336 -28.28 10.82 5.31
N SER A 337 -29.42 10.25 5.76
CA SER A 337 -29.48 8.88 6.28
C SER A 337 -29.16 7.84 5.20
N GLU A 338 -29.51 8.07 3.95
CA GLU A 338 -29.18 7.14 2.84
C GLU A 338 -27.66 7.11 2.61
N ASP A 339 -27.00 8.27 2.58
CA ASP A 339 -25.54 8.31 2.44
C ASP A 339 -24.80 7.69 3.65
N LEU A 340 -25.38 7.84 4.87
CA LEU A 340 -24.85 7.15 6.06
C LEU A 340 -24.98 5.64 5.94
N ARG A 341 -26.13 5.12 5.49
CA ARG A 341 -26.33 3.67 5.27
C ARG A 341 -25.37 3.14 4.21
N GLN A 342 -25.13 3.91 3.14
CA GLN A 342 -24.13 3.55 2.13
C GLN A 342 -22.73 3.48 2.73
N CYS A 343 -22.32 4.45 3.55
CA CYS A 343 -21.03 4.42 4.24
C CYS A 343 -20.87 3.18 5.13
N ILE A 344 -21.90 2.81 5.87
CA ILE A 344 -21.92 1.62 6.71
C ILE A 344 -21.78 0.35 5.87
N HIS A 345 -22.49 0.29 4.75
CA HIS A 345 -22.44 -0.86 3.82
C HIS A 345 -21.01 -1.08 3.32
N GLU A 346 -20.36 -0.04 2.83
CA GLU A 346 -18.99 -0.10 2.32
C GLU A 346 -17.98 -0.60 3.41
N LEU A 347 -18.11 -0.11 4.63
CA LEU A 347 -17.25 -0.57 5.74
C LEU A 347 -17.54 -2.02 6.15
N SER A 348 -18.82 -2.46 6.06
CA SER A 348 -19.20 -3.83 6.40
C SER A 348 -18.62 -4.87 5.45
N GLU A 349 -18.40 -4.51 4.18
CA GLU A 349 -17.77 -5.40 3.20
C GLU A 349 -16.36 -5.83 3.61
N ILE A 350 -15.66 -5.02 4.40
CA ILE A 350 -14.28 -5.30 4.81
C ILE A 350 -14.21 -6.53 5.72
N VAL A 351 -15.07 -6.59 6.73
CA VAL A 351 -15.09 -7.67 7.74
C VAL A 351 -16.06 -8.80 7.41
N ALA A 352 -16.84 -8.64 6.33
CA ALA A 352 -17.95 -9.52 5.96
C ALA A 352 -19.00 -9.67 7.06
N GLU A 353 -19.16 -8.65 7.89
CA GLU A 353 -20.29 -8.52 8.80
C GLU A 353 -21.47 -7.88 8.05
N GLY A 354 -22.70 -8.29 8.37
CA GLY A 354 -23.90 -7.66 7.80
C GLY A 354 -23.93 -6.15 8.09
N GLY A 355 -24.49 -5.35 7.17
CA GLY A 355 -24.75 -3.93 7.40
C GLY A 355 -25.63 -3.72 8.63
N ILE A 356 -25.73 -2.46 9.12
CA ILE A 356 -26.66 -2.11 10.21
C ILE A 356 -28.09 -2.34 9.71
N THR A 357 -28.85 -3.14 10.45
CA THR A 357 -30.25 -3.42 10.15
C THR A 357 -31.17 -2.36 10.77
N SER A 358 -32.36 -2.16 10.22
CA SER A 358 -33.37 -1.29 10.83
C SER A 358 -33.71 -1.72 12.24
N GLU A 359 -33.64 -3.02 12.56
CA GLU A 359 -33.84 -3.57 13.91
C GLU A 359 -32.73 -3.16 14.88
N GLU A 360 -31.46 -3.18 14.46
CA GLU A 360 -30.33 -2.70 15.26
C GLU A 360 -30.43 -1.20 15.51
N THR A 361 -30.86 -0.39 14.52
CA THR A 361 -31.07 1.06 14.68
C THR A 361 -32.16 1.31 15.71
N LEU A 362 -33.31 0.64 15.59
CA LEU A 362 -34.43 0.76 16.55
C LEU A 362 -34.00 0.31 17.95
N GLN A 363 -33.27 -0.78 18.08
CA GLN A 363 -32.76 -1.25 19.36
C GLN A 363 -31.80 -0.26 19.99
N ASN A 364 -30.94 0.39 19.21
CA ASN A 364 -30.03 1.45 19.69
C ASN A 364 -30.82 2.68 20.18
N ILE A 365 -31.87 3.09 19.43
CA ILE A 365 -32.79 4.16 19.84
C ILE A 365 -33.43 3.86 21.18
N PHE A 366 -34.02 2.67 21.35
CA PHE A 366 -34.68 2.28 22.59
C PHE A 366 -33.73 2.15 23.78
N GLN A 367 -32.48 1.75 23.57
CA GLN A 367 -31.50 1.59 24.64
C GLN A 367 -30.89 2.91 25.12
N ASN A 368 -30.73 3.89 24.23
CA ASN A 368 -29.96 5.10 24.54
C ASN A 368 -30.82 6.37 24.62
N PHE A 369 -32.02 6.39 24.05
CA PHE A 369 -32.84 7.58 23.93
C PHE A 369 -34.28 7.43 24.47
N CYS A 370 -34.74 6.21 24.79
CA CYS A 370 -35.97 5.95 25.48
C CYS A 370 -35.70 5.33 26.84
#